data_69de9409897c69dda5ba01de893a6f02
#
_entry.id   69de9409897c69dda5ba01de893a6f02
#
_cell.length_a   1.000
_cell.length_b   1.000
_cell.length_c   1.000
_cell.angle_alpha   90.00
_cell.angle_beta   90.00
_cell.angle_gamma   90.00
#
_symmetry.space_group_name_H-M   'P 1'
#
loop_
_entity.id
_entity.type
_entity.pdbx_description
1 polymer ?
#
loop_
_entity_poly.entity_id
_entity_poly.type
_entity_poly.pdbx_seq_one_letter_code
_entity_poly.pdbx_strand_id
1 'polypeptide(L)'
;MKKKKILVRSVLVLVALAALCACAWCVWYIVQYYQGQAFGDRMRTNISDDGGSFQLGRVKIPVDFDELQTMNPDIYAWIKIPGTDISYAVLQRDGDDDQEYYSKHSENGAYYSGGSIFSQRYNRK
;
A
#
# COMPACT_ATOMS: atom_id res chain seq x y z
N MET A 1 30.59 -46.78 0.49
CA MET A 1 30.64 -45.68 1.48
C MET A 1 30.76 -44.27 0.84
N LYS A 2 31.58 -44.07 -0.18
CA LYS A 2 31.75 -42.75 -0.83
C LYS A 2 30.45 -42.18 -1.45
N LYS A 3 29.64 -43.01 -2.15
CA LYS A 3 28.38 -42.58 -2.80
C LYS A 3 27.35 -42.07 -1.79
N LYS A 4 27.20 -42.67 -0.60
CA LYS A 4 26.30 -42.17 0.45
C LYS A 4 26.71 -40.79 0.99
N LYS A 5 28.02 -40.54 1.15
CA LYS A 5 28.54 -39.25 1.61
C LYS A 5 28.27 -38.12 0.57
N ILE A 6 28.38 -38.44 -0.72
CA ILE A 6 28.09 -37.50 -1.81
C ILE A 6 26.59 -37.16 -1.82
N LEU A 7 25.74 -38.19 -1.72
CA LEU A 7 24.28 -38.00 -1.68
C LEU A 7 23.84 -37.11 -0.51
N VAL A 8 24.37 -37.38 0.69
CA VAL A 8 24.06 -36.56 1.89
C VAL A 8 24.51 -35.11 1.70
N ARG A 9 25.70 -34.88 1.13
CA ARG A 9 26.19 -33.54 0.84
C ARG A 9 25.30 -32.82 -0.15
N SER A 10 24.86 -33.50 -1.22
CA SER A 10 23.94 -32.89 -2.22
C SER A 10 22.60 -32.52 -1.60
N VAL A 11 22.04 -33.38 -0.74
CA VAL A 11 20.79 -33.07 -0.02
C VAL A 11 20.95 -31.89 0.90
N LEU A 12 22.07 -31.81 1.66
CA LEU A 12 22.33 -30.66 2.53
C LEU A 12 22.45 -29.35 1.76
N VAL A 13 23.10 -29.36 0.60
CA VAL A 13 23.20 -28.17 -0.26
C VAL A 13 21.83 -27.74 -0.77
N LEU A 14 20.98 -28.69 -1.21
CA LEU A 14 19.63 -28.39 -1.65
C LEU A 14 18.76 -27.79 -0.54
N VAL A 15 18.87 -28.34 0.68
CA VAL A 15 18.15 -27.80 1.85
C VAL A 15 18.63 -26.39 2.19
N ALA A 16 19.95 -26.16 2.14
CA ALA A 16 20.51 -24.83 2.38
C ALA A 16 20.04 -23.80 1.34
N LEU A 17 20.01 -24.18 0.06
CA LEU A 17 19.50 -23.32 -1.01
C LEU A 17 18.01 -23.02 -0.83
N ALA A 18 17.20 -24.02 -0.48
CA ALA A 18 15.78 -23.81 -0.21
C ALA A 18 15.55 -22.86 0.98
N ALA A 19 16.35 -22.99 2.06
CA ALA A 19 16.29 -22.08 3.19
C ALA A 19 16.67 -20.64 2.82
N LEU A 20 17.70 -20.45 2.01
CA LEU A 20 18.09 -19.13 1.51
C LEU A 20 17.00 -18.49 0.65
N CYS A 21 16.36 -19.25 -0.23
CA CYS A 21 15.23 -18.76 -1.03
C CYS A 21 14.05 -18.35 -0.15
N ALA A 22 13.73 -19.15 0.88
CA ALA A 22 12.66 -18.80 1.82
C ALA A 22 12.98 -17.52 2.60
N CYS A 23 14.22 -17.35 3.06
CA CYS A 23 14.67 -16.13 3.73
C CYS A 23 14.58 -14.90 2.81
N ALA A 24 15.04 -15.03 1.57
CA ALA A 24 14.94 -13.94 0.58
C ALA A 24 13.50 -13.55 0.31
N TRP A 25 12.60 -14.52 0.20
CA TRP A 25 11.16 -14.29 0.05
C TRP A 25 10.57 -13.55 1.26
N CYS A 26 10.92 -13.98 2.49
CA CYS A 26 10.46 -13.31 3.72
C CYS A 26 10.94 -11.86 3.79
N VAL A 27 12.21 -11.60 3.48
CA VAL A 27 12.76 -10.23 3.46
C VAL A 27 12.03 -9.38 2.42
N TRP A 28 11.82 -9.89 1.20
CA TRP A 28 11.08 -9.19 0.16
C TRP A 28 9.66 -8.84 0.62
N TYR A 29 8.95 -9.79 1.23
CA TYR A 29 7.60 -9.59 1.76
C TYR A 29 7.55 -8.50 2.84
N ILE A 30 8.51 -8.54 3.78
CA ILE A 30 8.63 -7.55 4.85
C ILE A 30 8.89 -6.15 4.28
N VAL A 31 9.80 -6.03 3.30
CA VAL A 31 10.10 -4.74 2.64
C VAL A 31 8.86 -4.17 1.97
N GLN A 32 8.10 -4.99 1.23
CA GLN A 32 6.86 -4.54 0.59
C GLN A 32 5.82 -4.05 1.62
N TYR A 33 5.69 -4.78 2.73
CA TYR A 33 4.78 -4.41 3.81
C TYR A 33 5.11 -3.04 4.42
N TYR A 34 6.39 -2.80 4.75
CA TYR A 34 6.82 -1.52 5.32
C TYR A 34 6.76 -0.36 4.34
N GLN A 35 7.04 -0.59 3.06
CA GLN A 35 6.92 0.46 2.04
C GLN A 35 5.47 0.93 1.88
N GLY A 36 4.52 0.01 1.91
CA GLY A 36 3.10 0.34 1.86
C GLY A 36 2.66 1.24 3.02
N GLN A 37 3.05 0.89 4.25
CA GLN A 37 2.73 1.71 5.43
C GLN A 37 3.39 3.09 5.38
N ALA A 38 4.69 3.16 5.08
CA ALA A 38 5.43 4.41 5.06
C ALA A 38 4.90 5.41 4.02
N PHE A 39 4.33 4.94 2.92
CA PHE A 39 3.72 5.79 1.91
C PHE A 39 2.43 6.43 2.43
N GLY A 40 1.54 5.66 3.02
CA GLY A 40 0.31 6.18 3.63
C GLY A 40 0.59 7.20 4.75
N ASP A 41 1.60 6.95 5.58
CA ASP A 41 2.00 7.88 6.65
C ASP A 41 2.55 9.20 6.11
N ARG A 42 3.33 9.17 5.02
CA ARG A 42 3.83 10.39 4.36
C ARG A 42 2.71 11.24 3.78
N MET A 43 1.72 10.61 3.16
CA MET A 43 0.53 11.33 2.66
C MET A 43 -0.22 12.02 3.79
N ARG A 44 -0.35 11.37 4.94
CA ARG A 44 -1.06 11.92 6.11
C ARG A 44 -0.35 13.14 6.71
N THR A 45 0.98 13.12 6.78
CA THR A 45 1.77 14.22 7.36
C THR A 45 1.79 15.48 6.50
N ASN A 46 1.60 15.36 5.18
CA ASN A 46 1.54 16.50 4.27
C ASN A 46 0.19 17.25 4.33
N ILE A 47 -0.81 16.65 4.98
CA ILE A 47 -2.09 17.32 5.16
C ILE A 47 -2.01 18.16 6.42
N SER A 48 -1.91 19.49 6.25
CA SER A 48 -1.89 20.45 7.34
C SER A 48 -3.11 20.23 8.25
N ASP A 49 -2.86 20.05 9.52
CA ASP A 49 -3.89 19.98 10.56
C ASP A 49 -4.40 21.40 10.89
N ASP A 50 -4.82 22.13 9.84
CA ASP A 50 -5.48 23.42 10.00
C ASP A 50 -6.89 23.09 10.49
N GLY A 51 -7.06 23.14 11.81
CA GLY A 51 -8.32 22.89 12.50
C GLY A 51 -9.43 23.69 11.85
N GLY A 52 -10.15 23.05 10.93
CA GLY A 52 -11.10 23.68 10.06
C GLY A 52 -12.15 24.46 10.81
N SER A 53 -12.01 25.79 10.81
CA SER A 53 -13.16 26.65 11.02
C SER A 53 -14.11 26.40 9.85
N PHE A 54 -15.27 25.85 10.17
CA PHE A 54 -16.38 25.69 9.25
C PHE A 54 -16.87 27.09 8.84
N GLN A 55 -16.25 27.66 7.82
CA GLN A 55 -16.78 28.87 7.18
C GLN A 55 -17.58 28.44 5.96
N LEU A 56 -18.89 28.63 6.04
CA LEU A 56 -19.82 28.49 4.94
C LEU A 56 -19.49 29.55 3.85
N GLY A 57 -18.59 29.20 2.92
CA GLY A 57 -18.24 30.11 1.84
C GLY A 57 -16.80 29.93 1.33
N ARG A 58 -16.49 28.88 0.68
CA ARG A 58 -15.25 28.29 0.15
C ARG A 58 -14.63 27.32 1.13
N VAL A 59 -14.97 26.08 0.96
CA VAL A 59 -14.26 24.96 1.59
C VAL A 59 -12.81 25.00 1.06
N LYS A 60 -11.87 25.41 1.91
CA LYS A 60 -10.44 25.24 1.61
C LYS A 60 -10.17 23.75 1.74
N ILE A 61 -10.00 23.09 0.62
CA ILE A 61 -9.62 21.68 0.59
C ILE A 61 -8.15 21.64 1.03
N PRO A 62 -7.79 21.04 2.18
CA PRO A 62 -6.42 21.04 2.70
C PRO A 62 -5.50 20.05 1.96
N VAL A 63 -5.94 19.50 0.83
CA VAL A 63 -5.28 18.44 0.07
C VAL A 63 -5.05 18.93 -1.34
N ASP A 64 -3.81 18.88 -1.80
CA ASP A 64 -3.45 19.12 -3.20
C ASP A 64 -3.66 17.83 -4.00
N PHE A 65 -4.80 17.75 -4.69
CA PHE A 65 -5.13 16.60 -5.53
C PHE A 65 -4.23 16.49 -6.77
N ASP A 66 -3.72 17.57 -7.28
CA ASP A 66 -2.82 17.54 -8.43
C ASP A 66 -1.50 16.84 -8.04
N GLU A 67 -0.95 17.14 -6.86
CA GLU A 67 0.21 16.44 -6.32
C GLU A 67 -0.09 14.97 -6.04
N LEU A 68 -1.22 14.66 -5.41
CA LEU A 68 -1.60 13.28 -5.09
C LEU A 68 -1.81 12.43 -6.36
N GLN A 69 -2.42 12.99 -7.39
CA GLN A 69 -2.64 12.29 -8.66
C GLN A 69 -1.37 12.11 -9.49
N THR A 70 -0.32 12.91 -9.27
CA THR A 70 1.00 12.62 -9.84
C THR A 70 1.65 11.39 -9.19
N MET A 71 1.35 11.13 -7.92
CA MET A 71 1.85 9.93 -7.21
C MET A 71 1.02 8.70 -7.56
N ASN A 72 -0.30 8.81 -7.55
CA ASN A 72 -1.21 7.76 -8.00
C ASN A 72 -2.49 8.37 -8.62
N PRO A 73 -2.71 8.20 -9.93
CA PRO A 73 -3.87 8.78 -10.63
C PRO A 73 -5.21 8.21 -10.17
N ASP A 74 -5.22 7.07 -9.50
CA ASP A 74 -6.43 6.44 -8.96
C ASP A 74 -6.97 7.15 -7.71
N ILE A 75 -6.21 8.08 -7.12
CA ILE A 75 -6.66 8.89 -5.98
C ILE A 75 -7.63 9.95 -6.50
N TYR A 76 -8.89 9.89 -6.06
CA TYR A 76 -9.92 10.84 -6.49
C TYR A 76 -10.61 11.57 -5.32
N ALA A 77 -10.46 11.09 -4.09
CA ALA A 77 -11.06 11.69 -2.92
C ALA A 77 -10.17 11.54 -1.68
N TRP A 78 -10.48 12.30 -0.65
CA TRP A 78 -9.82 12.24 0.66
C TRP A 78 -10.85 12.26 1.77
N ILE A 79 -10.71 11.35 2.74
CA ILE A 79 -11.55 11.32 3.95
C ILE A 79 -10.73 11.80 5.13
N LYS A 80 -11.19 12.87 5.79
CA LYS A 80 -10.64 13.33 7.06
C LYS A 80 -11.78 13.50 8.07
N ILE A 81 -11.64 12.91 9.25
CA ILE A 81 -12.59 13.09 10.37
C ILE A 81 -11.89 13.92 11.44
N PRO A 82 -12.31 15.21 11.65
CA PRO A 82 -11.71 16.07 12.65
C PRO A 82 -11.76 15.47 14.06
N GLY A 83 -10.67 15.61 14.82
CA GLY A 83 -10.55 15.06 16.17
C GLY A 83 -10.27 13.56 16.24
N THR A 84 -9.93 12.94 15.10
CA THR A 84 -9.51 11.53 14.99
C THR A 84 -8.27 11.39 14.12
N ASP A 85 -7.61 10.23 14.20
CA ASP A 85 -6.49 9.88 13.31
C ASP A 85 -6.94 9.42 11.90
N ILE A 86 -8.23 9.57 11.59
CA ILE A 86 -8.78 9.14 10.31
C ILE A 86 -8.50 10.22 9.27
N SER A 87 -7.52 9.95 8.40
CA SER A 87 -7.09 10.80 7.29
C SER A 87 -6.53 9.90 6.19
N TYR A 88 -7.34 9.59 5.17
CA TYR A 88 -7.02 8.58 4.16
C TYR A 88 -7.40 9.03 2.75
N ALA A 89 -6.56 8.63 1.78
CA ALA A 89 -6.91 8.70 0.37
C ALA A 89 -8.02 7.68 0.04
N VAL A 90 -8.91 8.05 -0.88
CA VAL A 90 -9.88 7.14 -1.48
C VAL A 90 -9.51 6.94 -2.94
N LEU A 91 -9.36 5.68 -3.34
CA LEU A 91 -8.91 5.29 -4.66
C LEU A 91 -10.04 4.69 -5.48
N GLN A 92 -9.98 4.87 -6.78
CA GLN A 92 -10.85 4.17 -7.72
C GLN A 92 -10.06 3.85 -8.97
N ARG A 93 -9.87 2.55 -9.23
CA ARG A 93 -9.14 2.08 -10.39
C ARG A 93 -10.05 2.06 -11.62
N ASP A 94 -9.57 2.62 -12.72
CA ASP A 94 -10.22 2.53 -14.02
C ASP A 94 -9.77 1.24 -14.71
N GLY A 95 -10.63 0.23 -14.76
CA GLY A 95 -10.38 -1.06 -15.39
C GLY A 95 -11.41 -2.09 -14.98
N ASP A 96 -11.71 -3.03 -15.88
CA ASP A 96 -12.71 -4.07 -15.60
C ASP A 96 -12.12 -5.26 -14.84
N ASP A 97 -10.79 -5.43 -14.87
CA ASP A 97 -10.15 -6.70 -14.51
C ASP A 97 -9.78 -6.83 -13.04
N ASP A 98 -9.78 -5.75 -12.24
CA ASP A 98 -9.37 -5.86 -10.84
C ASP A 98 -10.02 -4.80 -9.94
N GLN A 99 -11.33 -4.94 -9.74
CA GLN A 99 -12.11 -4.05 -8.87
C GLN A 99 -11.70 -4.13 -7.40
N GLU A 100 -10.96 -5.17 -7.01
CA GLU A 100 -10.52 -5.42 -5.63
C GLU A 100 -9.00 -5.24 -5.47
N TYR A 101 -8.31 -4.65 -6.44
CA TYR A 101 -6.87 -4.46 -6.41
C TYR A 101 -6.39 -3.85 -5.09
N TYR A 102 -7.04 -2.77 -4.67
CA TYR A 102 -6.70 -2.06 -3.44
C TYR A 102 -7.12 -2.76 -2.15
N SER A 103 -7.78 -3.90 -2.21
CA SER A 103 -8.03 -4.73 -1.02
C SER A 103 -6.74 -5.34 -0.45
N LYS A 104 -5.70 -5.43 -1.27
CA LYS A 104 -4.39 -6.01 -0.92
C LYS A 104 -3.20 -5.14 -1.38
N HIS A 105 -3.46 -3.89 -1.75
CA HIS A 105 -2.43 -2.96 -2.17
C HIS A 105 -2.60 -1.62 -1.46
N SER A 106 -1.48 -0.98 -1.17
CA SER A 106 -1.43 0.38 -0.65
C SER A 106 -1.62 1.41 -1.75
N GLU A 107 -1.71 2.68 -1.36
CA GLU A 107 -1.93 3.81 -2.25
C GLU A 107 -0.83 3.97 -3.31
N ASN A 108 0.37 3.43 -3.08
CA ASN A 108 1.46 3.42 -4.06
C ASN A 108 1.50 2.15 -4.95
N GLY A 109 0.50 1.28 -4.83
CA GLY A 109 0.44 0.02 -5.57
C GLY A 109 1.32 -1.10 -5.03
N ALA A 110 2.03 -0.91 -3.90
CA ALA A 110 2.77 -1.99 -3.26
C ALA A 110 1.82 -2.98 -2.58
N TYR A 111 2.20 -4.26 -2.55
CA TYR A 111 1.42 -5.26 -1.83
C TYR A 111 1.35 -4.93 -0.33
N TYR A 112 0.14 -4.80 0.17
CA TYR A 112 -0.15 -4.51 1.56
C TYR A 112 -1.42 -5.23 1.99
N SER A 113 -1.31 -6.17 2.92
CA SER A 113 -2.43 -7.02 3.36
C SER A 113 -3.58 -6.26 4.03
N GLY A 114 -3.31 -5.06 4.53
CA GLY A 114 -4.33 -4.16 5.10
C GLY A 114 -5.15 -3.43 4.05
N GLY A 115 -4.67 -3.39 2.81
CA GLY A 115 -5.32 -2.67 1.71
C GLY A 115 -5.37 -1.15 1.90
N SER A 116 -6.06 -0.49 0.99
CA SER A 116 -6.37 0.94 1.04
C SER A 116 -7.87 1.16 0.95
N ILE A 117 -8.34 2.36 1.25
CA ILE A 117 -9.76 2.70 1.06
C ILE A 117 -10.00 2.92 -0.43
N PHE A 118 -10.92 2.17 -1.00
CA PHE A 118 -11.27 2.27 -2.41
C PHE A 118 -12.77 2.17 -2.65
N SER A 119 -13.20 2.70 -3.79
CA SER A 119 -14.55 2.51 -4.29
C SER A 119 -14.53 1.71 -5.59
N GLN A 120 -15.59 0.96 -5.79
CA GLN A 120 -15.78 0.22 -7.04
C GLN A 120 -16.29 1.15 -8.15
N ARG A 121 -16.04 0.79 -9.41
CA ARG A 121 -16.41 1.56 -10.60
C ARG A 121 -17.92 1.85 -10.71
N TYR A 122 -18.75 1.07 -10.08
CA TYR A 122 -20.21 1.32 -10.06
C TYR A 122 -20.59 2.61 -9.33
N ASN A 123 -19.71 3.08 -8.45
CA ASN A 123 -19.86 4.38 -7.82
C ASN A 123 -19.17 5.40 -8.73
N ARG A 124 -19.95 6.31 -9.32
CA ARG A 124 -19.39 7.38 -10.18
C ARG A 124 -18.51 8.31 -9.34
N LYS A 125 -17.34 8.66 -9.91
CA LYS A 125 -16.48 9.74 -9.40
C LYS A 125 -17.18 11.09 -9.48
#